data_721829969d8d29e8a1a87d42c9bfaf22
#
_entry.id   721829969d8d29e8a1a87d42c9bfaf22
#
_cell.length_a   1.000
_cell.length_b   1.000
_cell.length_c   1.000
_cell.angle_alpha   90.00
_cell.angle_beta   90.00
_cell.angle_gamma   90.00
#
_symmetry.space_group_name_H-M   'P 1'
#
loop_
_entity.id
_entity.type
_entity.pdbx_description
1 polymer ?
#
loop_
_entity_poly.entity_id
_entity_poly.type
_entity_poly.pdbx_seq_one_letter_code
_entity_poly.pdbx_strand_id
1 'polypeptide(L)'
;MSGSTPSGRLLLITGPSGVGKGTLVARLLERHPELWLSVSATTRAPRAGEEEGRHYFFLERSAFEQQVAGGGFLEWAEFAGNLYGTPRDAVQRHLDGGQTVLLEIELEGARQVRRSFPEAFQVLLQPPSFAELERRIRGRGTDSEEAIGRRLARAREELAAAAEFDAVVVNDDLERALAELERCCGLEPQAPGPDQAKQP
;
A
#
# COMPACT_ATOMS: atom_id res chain seq x y z
N MET A 1 -11.24 7.54 35.87
CA MET A 1 -10.57 6.45 35.13
C MET A 1 -10.62 6.84 33.67
N SER A 2 -9.56 7.50 33.17
CA SER A 2 -9.46 7.85 31.76
C SER A 2 -9.05 6.60 31.01
N GLY A 3 -10.04 5.90 30.43
CA GLY A 3 -9.77 4.85 29.47
C GLY A 3 -9.14 5.50 28.23
N SER A 4 -7.83 5.32 28.04
CA SER A 4 -7.21 5.64 26.76
C SER A 4 -7.86 4.75 25.72
N THR A 5 -8.66 5.34 24.84
CA THR A 5 -9.05 4.66 23.60
C THR A 5 -7.78 4.14 22.94
N PRO A 6 -7.67 2.85 22.59
CA PRO A 6 -6.49 2.35 21.89
C PRO A 6 -6.32 3.20 20.63
N SER A 7 -5.18 3.85 20.49
CA SER A 7 -4.85 4.57 19.26
C SER A 7 -4.79 3.58 18.11
N GLY A 8 -5.36 3.94 16.98
CA GLY A 8 -5.29 3.13 15.77
C GLY A 8 -3.82 2.88 15.34
N ARG A 9 -3.61 1.88 14.51
CA ARG A 9 -2.27 1.51 14.02
C ARG A 9 -2.14 1.85 12.55
N LEU A 10 -0.98 2.38 12.16
CA LEU A 10 -0.66 2.63 10.76
C LEU A 10 0.24 1.52 10.23
N LEU A 11 -0.28 0.76 9.28
CA LEU A 11 0.42 -0.30 8.55
C LEU A 11 0.70 0.17 7.13
N LEU A 12 1.84 -0.22 6.60
CA LEU A 12 2.27 0.17 5.27
C LEU A 12 2.85 -1.02 4.52
N ILE A 13 2.36 -1.23 3.32
CA ILE A 13 2.86 -2.27 2.42
C ILE A 13 3.47 -1.62 1.19
N THR A 14 4.72 -1.98 0.92
CA THR A 14 5.46 -1.55 -0.26
C THR A 14 6.06 -2.76 -0.97
N GLY A 15 6.53 -2.55 -2.20
CA GLY A 15 7.22 -3.59 -2.96
C GLY A 15 7.20 -3.29 -4.45
N PRO A 16 8.07 -3.93 -5.22
CA PRO A 16 8.26 -3.62 -6.63
C PRO A 16 7.02 -3.95 -7.47
N SER A 17 6.93 -3.24 -8.59
CA SER A 17 5.92 -3.53 -9.60
C SER A 17 6.00 -5.01 -10.03
N GLY A 18 4.87 -5.71 -10.05
CA GLY A 18 4.81 -7.13 -10.40
C GLY A 18 5.01 -8.09 -9.23
N VAL A 19 5.29 -7.61 -8.01
CA VAL A 19 5.44 -8.47 -6.83
C VAL A 19 4.13 -9.12 -6.37
N GLY A 20 2.96 -8.60 -6.80
CA GLY A 20 1.64 -9.10 -6.39
C GLY A 20 1.02 -8.33 -5.23
N LYS A 21 1.48 -7.10 -4.95
CA LYS A 21 1.04 -6.25 -3.84
C LYS A 21 -0.48 -6.09 -3.81
N GLY A 22 -1.10 -5.62 -4.90
CA GLY A 22 -2.56 -5.39 -4.93
C GLY A 22 -3.38 -6.66 -4.70
N THR A 23 -2.94 -7.83 -5.19
CA THR A 23 -3.61 -9.11 -4.93
C THR A 23 -3.54 -9.48 -3.45
N LEU A 24 -2.36 -9.32 -2.83
CA LEU A 24 -2.17 -9.63 -1.41
C LEU A 24 -2.97 -8.67 -0.52
N VAL A 25 -2.96 -7.37 -0.84
CA VAL A 25 -3.77 -6.36 -0.13
C VAL A 25 -5.26 -6.64 -0.25
N ALA A 26 -5.76 -6.99 -1.44
CA ALA A 26 -7.17 -7.34 -1.62
C ALA A 26 -7.57 -8.55 -0.76
N ARG A 27 -6.74 -9.61 -0.73
CA ARG A 27 -6.99 -10.79 0.12
C ARG A 27 -6.90 -10.47 1.61
N LEU A 28 -5.97 -9.58 2.00
CA LEU A 28 -5.89 -9.12 3.39
C LEU A 28 -7.16 -8.40 3.82
N LEU A 29 -7.70 -7.50 2.99
CA LEU A 29 -8.93 -6.77 3.28
C LEU A 29 -10.18 -7.67 3.29
N GLU A 30 -10.20 -8.75 2.50
CA GLU A 30 -11.27 -9.76 2.56
C GLU A 30 -11.28 -10.51 3.89
N ARG A 31 -10.10 -10.79 4.47
CA ARG A 31 -9.98 -11.46 5.77
C ARG A 31 -10.13 -10.51 6.96
N HIS A 32 -9.77 -9.25 6.77
CA HIS A 32 -9.74 -8.22 7.80
C HIS A 32 -10.58 -7.00 7.40
N PRO A 33 -11.93 -7.12 7.37
CA PRO A 33 -12.82 -6.03 6.96
C PRO A 33 -12.80 -4.82 7.91
N GLU A 34 -12.20 -4.96 9.10
CA GLU A 34 -11.96 -3.87 10.04
C GLU A 34 -10.81 -2.96 9.62
N LEU A 35 -9.94 -3.40 8.72
CA LEU A 35 -8.86 -2.56 8.17
C LEU A 35 -9.45 -1.50 7.23
N TRP A 36 -8.96 -0.30 7.36
CA TRP A 36 -9.28 0.77 6.41
C TRP A 36 -8.11 0.99 5.45
N LEU A 37 -8.32 0.69 4.17
CA LEU A 37 -7.36 1.03 3.12
C LEU A 37 -7.46 2.51 2.79
N SER A 38 -6.36 3.24 2.93
CA SER A 38 -6.33 4.66 2.60
C SER A 38 -6.57 4.90 1.12
N VAL A 39 -7.40 5.91 0.83
CA VAL A 39 -7.64 6.40 -0.52
C VAL A 39 -6.67 7.55 -0.80
N SER A 40 -5.85 7.40 -1.84
CA SER A 40 -4.91 8.44 -2.27
C SER A 40 -5.61 9.59 -3.00
N ALA A 41 -5.04 10.79 -2.94
CA ALA A 41 -5.39 11.90 -3.80
C ALA A 41 -4.52 11.91 -5.07
N THR A 42 -5.07 12.41 -6.17
CA THR A 42 -4.32 12.58 -7.43
C THR A 42 -4.81 13.78 -8.23
N THR A 43 -3.90 14.35 -9.02
CA THR A 43 -4.25 15.40 -10.00
C THR A 43 -4.56 14.83 -11.38
N ARG A 44 -4.49 13.51 -11.55
CA ARG A 44 -4.89 12.83 -12.77
C ARG A 44 -6.42 12.84 -12.90
N ALA A 45 -6.92 13.11 -14.09
CA ALA A 45 -8.34 12.95 -14.37
C ALA A 45 -8.83 11.51 -14.13
N PRO A 46 -10.07 11.31 -13.63
CA PRO A 46 -10.63 9.98 -13.44
C PRO A 46 -10.70 9.21 -14.75
N ARG A 47 -10.48 7.90 -14.69
CA ARG A 47 -10.70 6.98 -15.80
C ARG A 47 -12.13 6.44 -15.76
N ALA A 48 -12.58 5.82 -16.86
CA ALA A 48 -13.88 5.17 -16.89
C ALA A 48 -13.99 4.12 -15.77
N GLY A 49 -15.04 4.24 -14.96
CA GLY A 49 -15.29 3.36 -13.82
C GLY A 49 -14.58 3.75 -12.52
N GLU A 50 -13.75 4.79 -12.49
CA GLU A 50 -13.22 5.33 -11.24
C GLU A 50 -14.20 6.31 -10.58
N GLU A 51 -14.33 6.21 -9.26
CA GLU A 51 -15.27 6.97 -8.45
C GLU A 51 -14.51 7.82 -7.42
N GLU A 52 -14.95 9.09 -7.25
CA GLU A 52 -14.44 10.02 -6.25
C GLU A 52 -14.55 9.43 -4.83
N GLY A 53 -13.47 9.53 -4.05
CA GLY A 53 -13.42 9.08 -2.67
C GLY A 53 -13.38 7.56 -2.47
N ARG A 54 -13.47 6.78 -3.54
CA ARG A 54 -13.38 5.32 -3.51
C ARG A 54 -12.06 4.81 -4.11
N HIS A 55 -11.74 5.29 -5.31
CA HIS A 55 -10.51 4.92 -6.00
C HIS A 55 -9.42 5.96 -5.76
N TYR A 56 -9.79 7.22 -5.87
CA TYR A 56 -8.95 8.39 -5.57
C TYR A 56 -9.81 9.56 -5.10
N PHE A 57 -9.17 10.52 -4.42
CA PHE A 57 -9.64 11.90 -4.35
C PHE A 57 -9.03 12.65 -5.53
N PHE A 58 -9.87 13.05 -6.50
CA PHE A 58 -9.40 13.74 -7.70
C PHE A 58 -9.34 15.24 -7.44
N LEU A 59 -8.15 15.80 -7.41
CA LEU A 59 -7.91 17.20 -7.08
C LEU A 59 -7.37 17.97 -8.28
N GLU A 60 -7.76 19.24 -8.38
CA GLU A 60 -7.04 20.18 -9.24
C GLU A 60 -5.60 20.34 -8.75
N ARG A 61 -4.65 20.54 -9.70
CA ARG A 61 -3.22 20.63 -9.38
C ARG A 61 -2.93 21.72 -8.34
N SER A 62 -3.54 22.89 -8.47
CA SER A 62 -3.38 24.00 -7.53
C SER A 62 -3.84 23.66 -6.11
N ALA A 63 -4.96 22.94 -6.00
CA ALA A 63 -5.47 22.50 -4.70
C ALA A 63 -4.55 21.45 -4.06
N PHE A 64 -4.00 20.53 -4.86
CA PHE A 64 -3.02 19.55 -4.38
C PHE A 64 -1.75 20.25 -3.87
N GLU A 65 -1.19 21.18 -4.66
CA GLU A 65 0.01 21.95 -4.29
C GLU A 65 -0.19 22.79 -3.03
N GLN A 66 -1.37 23.37 -2.84
CA GLN A 66 -1.72 24.05 -1.59
C GLN A 66 -1.73 23.10 -0.40
N GLN A 67 -2.28 21.90 -0.55
CA GLN A 67 -2.23 20.88 0.51
C GLN A 67 -0.80 20.42 0.80
N VAL A 68 0.05 20.27 -0.22
CA VAL A 68 1.49 19.99 -0.02
C VAL A 68 2.14 21.06 0.82
N ALA A 69 1.95 22.34 0.47
CA ALA A 69 2.51 23.47 1.20
C ALA A 69 2.01 23.56 2.65
N GLY A 70 0.75 23.15 2.90
CA GLY A 70 0.14 23.07 4.22
C GLY A 70 0.45 21.81 5.03
N GLY A 71 1.26 20.87 4.50
CA GLY A 71 1.55 19.59 5.17
C GLY A 71 0.36 18.62 5.20
N GLY A 72 -0.59 18.78 4.28
CA GLY A 72 -1.83 18.01 4.20
C GLY A 72 -1.66 16.56 3.76
N PHE A 73 -0.45 16.14 3.37
CA PHE A 73 -0.13 14.77 2.99
C PHE A 73 0.86 14.10 3.94
N LEU A 74 0.71 12.80 4.14
CA LEU A 74 1.72 11.97 4.82
C LEU A 74 2.93 11.72 3.92
N GLU A 75 2.65 11.49 2.66
CA GLU A 75 3.61 11.35 1.56
C GLU A 75 2.98 11.86 0.26
N TRP A 76 3.79 12.27 -0.69
CA TRP A 76 3.35 12.59 -2.04
C TRP A 76 4.50 12.43 -3.03
N ALA A 77 4.16 12.21 -4.30
CA ALA A 77 5.12 12.09 -5.39
C ALA A 77 4.52 12.56 -6.71
N GLU A 78 5.37 12.96 -7.65
CA GLU A 78 4.97 13.16 -9.04
C GLU A 78 5.28 11.91 -9.87
N PHE A 79 4.29 11.44 -10.63
CA PHE A 79 4.45 10.34 -11.57
C PHE A 79 3.72 10.65 -12.87
N ALA A 80 4.41 10.52 -14.00
CA ALA A 80 3.87 10.77 -15.35
C ALA A 80 3.15 12.13 -15.46
N GLY A 81 3.68 13.18 -14.85
CA GLY A 81 3.13 14.55 -14.89
C GLY A 81 1.94 14.78 -13.96
N ASN A 82 1.53 13.80 -13.16
CA ASN A 82 0.47 13.92 -12.17
C ASN A 82 1.02 13.74 -10.75
N LEU A 83 0.39 14.42 -9.82
CA LEU A 83 0.69 14.29 -8.40
C LEU A 83 -0.18 13.20 -7.77
N TYR A 84 0.40 12.47 -6.83
CA TYR A 84 -0.27 11.44 -6.02
C TYR A 84 0.17 11.62 -4.58
N GLY A 85 -0.73 11.39 -3.62
CA GLY A 85 -0.35 11.49 -2.22
C GLY A 85 -1.42 10.93 -1.29
N THR A 86 -1.02 10.61 -0.08
CA THR A 86 -1.90 10.08 0.98
C THR A 86 -2.36 11.23 1.88
N PRO A 87 -3.67 11.60 1.87
CA PRO A 87 -4.20 12.70 2.68
C PRO A 87 -4.03 12.41 4.18
N ARG A 88 -3.32 13.29 4.89
CA ARG A 88 -3.01 13.16 6.33
C ARG A 88 -4.27 13.13 7.19
N ASP A 89 -5.20 14.05 6.96
CA ASP A 89 -6.39 14.21 7.80
C ASP A 89 -7.34 13.00 7.72
N ALA A 90 -7.41 12.34 6.55
CA ALA A 90 -8.21 11.13 6.39
C ALA A 90 -7.62 9.99 7.22
N VAL A 91 -6.31 9.77 7.12
CA VAL A 91 -5.59 8.77 7.92
C VAL A 91 -5.72 9.05 9.41
N GLN A 92 -5.48 10.31 9.83
CA GLN A 92 -5.53 10.69 11.24
C GLN A 92 -6.89 10.43 11.87
N ARG A 93 -7.99 10.77 11.17
CA ARG A 93 -9.36 10.53 11.69
C ARG A 93 -9.62 9.04 11.96
N HIS A 94 -9.15 8.13 11.10
CA HIS A 94 -9.30 6.68 11.30
C HIS A 94 -8.44 6.18 12.46
N LEU A 95 -7.21 6.68 12.57
CA LEU A 95 -6.32 6.35 13.69
C LEU A 95 -6.87 6.84 15.03
N ASP A 96 -7.41 8.07 15.09
CA ASP A 96 -8.05 8.65 16.29
C ASP A 96 -9.31 7.86 16.69
N GLY A 97 -9.99 7.27 15.70
CA GLY A 97 -11.11 6.33 15.92
C GLY A 97 -10.68 4.94 16.39
N GLY A 98 -9.39 4.69 16.61
CA GLY A 98 -8.87 3.38 17.03
C GLY A 98 -8.76 2.35 15.89
N GLN A 99 -8.95 2.77 14.64
CA GLN A 99 -8.95 1.87 13.49
C GLN A 99 -7.53 1.61 12.97
N THR A 100 -7.27 0.40 12.52
CA THR A 100 -6.02 0.09 11.82
C THR A 100 -6.12 0.55 10.36
N VAL A 101 -5.20 1.42 9.98
CA VAL A 101 -5.10 2.01 8.65
C VAL A 101 -4.02 1.30 7.85
N LEU A 102 -4.33 0.93 6.61
CA LEU A 102 -3.40 0.32 5.67
C LEU A 102 -3.07 1.31 4.54
N LEU A 103 -1.78 1.52 4.29
CA LEU A 103 -1.28 2.24 3.11
C LEU A 103 -0.66 1.26 2.11
N GLU A 104 -1.00 1.42 0.83
CA GLU A 104 -0.33 0.77 -0.28
C GLU A 104 0.42 1.83 -1.08
N ILE A 105 1.72 1.98 -0.84
CA ILE A 105 2.55 3.03 -1.43
C ILE A 105 3.89 2.50 -1.95
N GLU A 106 4.66 3.34 -2.62
CA GLU A 106 5.97 3.01 -3.17
C GLU A 106 7.10 3.43 -2.23
N LEU A 107 8.34 3.01 -2.52
CA LEU A 107 9.52 3.19 -1.66
C LEU A 107 9.71 4.64 -1.17
N GLU A 108 9.64 5.62 -2.07
CA GLU A 108 9.84 7.03 -1.68
C GLU A 108 8.72 7.55 -0.77
N GLY A 109 7.48 7.09 -0.98
CA GLY A 109 6.37 7.37 -0.06
C GLY A 109 6.61 6.72 1.31
N ALA A 110 7.08 5.47 1.34
CA ALA A 110 7.41 4.78 2.59
C ALA A 110 8.47 5.54 3.40
N ARG A 111 9.51 6.05 2.74
CA ARG A 111 10.54 6.89 3.35
C ARG A 111 9.98 8.22 3.89
N GLN A 112 9.03 8.85 3.18
CA GLN A 112 8.36 10.05 3.66
C GLN A 112 7.51 9.77 4.90
N VAL A 113 6.73 8.66 4.88
CA VAL A 113 5.95 8.23 6.05
C VAL A 113 6.86 7.91 7.23
N ARG A 114 8.00 7.25 7.02
CA ARG A 114 8.98 6.98 8.10
C ARG A 114 9.44 8.24 8.81
N ARG A 115 9.58 9.36 8.09
CA ARG A 115 9.96 10.66 8.66
C ARG A 115 8.80 11.37 9.34
N SER A 116 7.60 11.28 8.79
CA SER A 116 6.42 12.02 9.24
C SER A 116 5.56 11.26 10.26
N PHE A 117 5.68 9.94 10.30
CA PHE A 117 4.95 9.02 11.19
C PHE A 117 5.84 7.81 11.54
N PRO A 118 6.86 7.99 12.41
CA PRO A 118 7.87 6.95 12.71
C PRO A 118 7.29 5.68 13.33
N GLU A 119 6.11 5.74 13.95
CA GLU A 119 5.41 4.59 14.56
C GLU A 119 4.73 3.68 13.53
N ALA A 120 4.67 4.07 12.26
CA ALA A 120 4.09 3.24 11.21
C ALA A 120 4.90 1.95 11.04
N PHE A 121 4.21 0.80 11.08
CA PHE A 121 4.84 -0.49 10.80
C PHE A 121 4.89 -0.72 9.29
N GLN A 122 6.07 -0.86 8.74
CA GLN A 122 6.32 -0.89 7.31
C GLN A 122 6.81 -2.26 6.85
N VAL A 123 6.12 -2.83 5.89
CA VAL A 123 6.42 -4.15 5.30
C VAL A 123 6.84 -3.99 3.85
N LEU A 124 7.97 -4.61 3.49
CA LEU A 124 8.41 -4.77 2.10
C LEU A 124 7.99 -6.14 1.59
N LEU A 125 7.23 -6.17 0.49
CA LEU A 125 6.99 -7.40 -0.25
C LEU A 125 8.13 -7.66 -1.23
N GLN A 126 8.64 -8.90 -1.20
CA GLN A 126 9.66 -9.37 -2.13
C GLN A 126 9.16 -10.52 -3.00
N PRO A 127 9.62 -10.65 -4.23
CA PRO A 127 9.41 -11.86 -5.01
C PRO A 127 10.32 -12.99 -4.49
N PRO A 128 10.05 -14.26 -4.80
CA PRO A 128 10.92 -15.38 -4.42
C PRO A 128 12.30 -15.31 -5.08
N SER A 129 12.39 -14.64 -6.23
CA SER A 129 13.65 -14.32 -6.90
C SER A 129 13.45 -13.14 -7.86
N PHE A 130 14.57 -12.47 -8.21
CA PHE A 130 14.53 -11.40 -9.21
C PHE A 130 14.12 -11.93 -10.61
N ALA A 131 14.52 -13.15 -10.96
CA ALA A 131 14.15 -13.80 -12.22
C ALA A 131 12.63 -14.02 -12.30
N GLU A 132 11.99 -14.41 -11.19
CA GLU A 132 10.53 -14.57 -11.12
C GLU A 132 9.82 -13.21 -11.28
N LEU A 133 10.35 -12.15 -10.68
CA LEU A 133 9.82 -10.79 -10.85
C LEU A 133 9.92 -10.34 -12.31
N GLU A 134 11.05 -10.56 -12.95
CA GLU A 134 11.24 -10.25 -14.37
C GLU A 134 10.24 -11.02 -15.23
N ARG A 135 10.05 -12.32 -14.99
CA ARG A 135 9.04 -13.14 -15.67
C ARG A 135 7.63 -12.54 -15.52
N ARG A 136 7.24 -12.13 -14.31
CA ARG A 136 5.94 -11.51 -14.03
C ARG A 136 5.75 -10.17 -14.74
N ILE A 137 6.81 -9.35 -14.79
CA ILE A 137 6.78 -8.05 -15.49
C ILE A 137 6.63 -8.27 -17.00
N ARG A 138 7.43 -9.17 -17.60
CA ARG A 138 7.39 -9.50 -19.04
C ARG A 138 6.08 -10.18 -19.45
N GLY A 139 5.51 -11.01 -18.58
CA GLY A 139 4.29 -11.77 -18.84
C GLY A 139 3.03 -10.94 -19.05
N ARG A 140 3.05 -9.62 -18.74
CA ARG A 140 1.94 -8.70 -19.02
C ARG A 140 1.80 -8.36 -20.51
N GLY A 141 2.86 -8.49 -21.31
CA GLY A 141 2.86 -8.39 -22.76
C GLY A 141 2.54 -7.01 -23.36
N THR A 142 2.39 -5.98 -22.53
CA THR A 142 1.96 -4.63 -22.94
C THR A 142 3.07 -3.60 -22.96
N ASP A 143 4.23 -3.90 -22.36
CA ASP A 143 5.32 -2.96 -22.18
C ASP A 143 6.42 -3.15 -23.23
N SER A 144 7.06 -2.06 -23.65
CA SER A 144 8.27 -2.12 -24.46
C SER A 144 9.48 -2.61 -23.64
N GLU A 145 10.51 -3.17 -24.29
CA GLU A 145 11.74 -3.60 -23.63
C GLU A 145 12.39 -2.47 -22.81
N GLU A 146 12.32 -1.24 -23.28
CA GLU A 146 12.82 -0.07 -22.57
C GLU A 146 12.00 0.20 -21.28
N ALA A 147 10.68 0.08 -21.34
CA ALA A 147 9.81 0.23 -20.18
C ALA A 147 10.07 -0.90 -19.16
N ILE A 148 10.23 -2.14 -19.64
CA ILE A 148 10.60 -3.29 -18.80
C ILE A 148 11.95 -3.03 -18.11
N GLY A 149 12.95 -2.56 -18.85
CA GLY A 149 14.27 -2.24 -18.30
C GLY A 149 14.22 -1.20 -17.17
N ARG A 150 13.44 -0.13 -17.36
CA ARG A 150 13.23 0.89 -16.31
C ARG A 150 12.54 0.31 -15.06
N ARG A 151 11.52 -0.53 -15.25
CA ARG A 151 10.81 -1.18 -14.14
C ARG A 151 11.71 -2.13 -13.36
N LEU A 152 12.55 -2.91 -14.06
CA LEU A 152 13.50 -3.81 -13.41
C LEU A 152 14.61 -3.06 -12.66
N ALA A 153 15.11 -1.93 -13.20
CA ALA A 153 16.06 -1.09 -12.51
C ALA A 153 15.46 -0.55 -11.20
N ARG A 154 14.24 0.01 -11.25
CA ARG A 154 13.54 0.48 -10.07
C ARG A 154 13.29 -0.63 -9.05
N ALA A 155 12.91 -1.82 -9.51
CA ALA A 155 12.72 -2.99 -8.64
C ALA A 155 13.99 -3.38 -7.87
N ARG A 156 15.17 -3.28 -8.49
CA ARG A 156 16.45 -3.52 -7.77
C ARG A 156 16.68 -2.52 -6.65
N GLU A 157 16.36 -1.24 -6.88
CA GLU A 157 16.48 -0.19 -5.85
C GLU A 157 15.52 -0.45 -4.70
N GLU A 158 14.26 -0.80 -5.00
CA GLU A 158 13.25 -1.13 -4.00
C GLU A 158 13.62 -2.35 -3.16
N LEU A 159 14.14 -3.42 -3.80
CA LEU A 159 14.59 -4.62 -3.08
C LEU A 159 15.86 -4.39 -2.26
N ALA A 160 16.76 -3.52 -2.72
CA ALA A 160 17.96 -3.16 -1.98
C ALA A 160 17.65 -2.36 -0.69
N ALA A 161 16.48 -1.71 -0.62
CA ALA A 161 16.03 -0.95 0.54
C ALA A 161 15.43 -1.82 1.66
N ALA A 162 15.53 -3.15 1.59
CA ALA A 162 14.90 -4.09 2.54
C ALA A 162 15.22 -3.80 4.02
N ALA A 163 16.43 -3.34 4.31
CA ALA A 163 16.86 -3.00 5.67
C ALA A 163 16.19 -1.73 6.24
N GLU A 164 15.47 -0.94 5.41
CA GLU A 164 14.73 0.23 5.85
C GLU A 164 13.33 -0.12 6.42
N PHE A 165 12.90 -1.38 6.28
CA PHE A 165 11.56 -1.85 6.66
C PHE A 165 11.58 -2.65 7.96
N ASP A 166 10.45 -2.65 8.67
CA ASP A 166 10.29 -3.39 9.93
C ASP A 166 10.13 -4.89 9.70
N ALA A 167 9.59 -5.28 8.54
CA ALA A 167 9.48 -6.67 8.11
C ALA A 167 9.61 -6.81 6.58
N VAL A 168 10.01 -8.00 6.16
CA VAL A 168 10.06 -8.40 4.76
C VAL A 168 9.25 -9.68 4.59
N VAL A 169 8.32 -9.67 3.64
CA VAL A 169 7.47 -10.84 3.31
C VAL A 169 7.74 -11.28 1.89
N VAL A 170 8.05 -12.56 1.70
CA VAL A 170 8.29 -13.13 0.35
C VAL A 170 6.96 -13.62 -0.23
N ASN A 171 6.54 -13.03 -1.36
CA ASN A 171 5.32 -13.41 -2.06
C ASN A 171 5.62 -14.45 -3.15
N ASP A 172 5.87 -15.68 -2.71
CA ASP A 172 6.05 -16.86 -3.54
C ASP A 172 4.75 -17.68 -3.67
N ASP A 173 4.04 -17.88 -2.56
CA ASP A 173 2.71 -18.44 -2.45
C ASP A 173 1.79 -17.46 -1.73
N LEU A 174 0.61 -17.22 -2.29
CA LEU A 174 -0.30 -16.18 -1.82
C LEU A 174 -0.76 -16.41 -0.37
N GLU A 175 -1.16 -17.65 -0.03
CA GLU A 175 -1.71 -17.95 1.30
C GLU A 175 -0.61 -17.92 2.38
N ARG A 176 0.60 -18.38 2.03
CA ARG A 176 1.76 -18.30 2.92
C ARG A 176 2.20 -16.86 3.14
N ALA A 177 2.30 -16.07 2.09
CA ALA A 177 2.65 -14.65 2.17
C ALA A 177 1.61 -13.87 3.00
N LEU A 178 0.32 -14.20 2.83
CA LEU A 178 -0.77 -13.58 3.59
C LEU A 178 -0.67 -13.93 5.08
N ALA A 179 -0.46 -15.20 5.42
CA ALA A 179 -0.29 -15.62 6.82
C ALA A 179 0.95 -14.98 7.47
N GLU A 180 2.04 -14.82 6.73
CA GLU A 180 3.23 -14.14 7.23
C GLU A 180 3.00 -12.64 7.42
N LEU A 181 2.27 -11.99 6.50
CA LEU A 181 1.88 -10.60 6.60
C LEU A 181 0.97 -10.37 7.82
N GLU A 182 -0.06 -11.19 8.01
CA GLU A 182 -0.93 -11.16 9.19
C GLU A 182 -0.10 -11.27 10.48
N ARG A 183 0.77 -12.25 10.55
CA ARG A 183 1.63 -12.49 11.72
C ARG A 183 2.55 -11.29 12.02
N CYS A 184 3.26 -10.75 11.04
CA CYS A 184 4.19 -9.64 11.27
C CYS A 184 3.46 -8.33 11.60
N CYS A 185 2.27 -8.12 11.02
CA CYS A 185 1.41 -6.98 11.35
C CYS A 185 0.63 -7.14 12.66
N GLY A 186 0.69 -8.31 13.33
CA GLY A 186 -0.08 -8.60 14.53
C GLY A 186 -1.58 -8.56 14.29
N LEU A 187 -2.02 -9.05 13.14
CA LEU A 187 -3.42 -9.26 12.79
C LEU A 187 -3.79 -10.68 13.16
N GLU A 188 -4.82 -10.85 14.01
CA GLU A 188 -5.30 -12.17 14.39
C GLU A 188 -6.02 -12.81 13.21
N PRO A 189 -5.70 -14.07 12.85
CA PRO A 189 -6.45 -14.78 11.80
C PRO A 189 -7.92 -14.84 12.19
N GLN A 190 -8.80 -14.21 11.46
CA GLN A 190 -10.22 -14.40 11.66
C GLN A 190 -10.59 -15.81 11.18
N ALA A 191 -11.25 -16.58 12.03
CA ALA A 191 -11.83 -17.86 11.63
C ALA A 191 -12.77 -17.61 10.44
N PRO A 192 -12.74 -18.46 9.38
CA PRO A 192 -13.63 -18.30 8.24
C PRO A 192 -15.08 -18.21 8.77
N GLY A 193 -15.77 -17.13 8.38
CA GLY A 193 -17.15 -16.91 8.76
C GLY A 193 -18.02 -18.13 8.36
N PRO A 194 -19.10 -18.44 9.10
CA PRO A 194 -19.86 -19.68 8.95
C PRO A 194 -20.52 -19.88 7.58
N ASP A 195 -20.39 -18.95 6.66
CA ASP A 195 -21.11 -18.96 5.37
C ASP A 195 -20.28 -19.43 4.15
N GLN A 196 -18.99 -19.75 4.32
CA GLN A 196 -18.16 -20.27 3.22
C GLN A 196 -18.04 -21.80 3.18
N ALA A 197 -18.68 -22.51 4.10
CA ALA A 197 -18.62 -23.97 4.19
C ALA A 197 -19.73 -24.70 3.39
N LYS A 198 -20.52 -24.00 2.56
CA LYS A 198 -21.60 -24.62 1.77
C LYS A 198 -21.65 -24.05 0.36
N GLN A 199 -20.79 -24.54 -0.51
CA GLN A 199 -21.16 -24.79 -1.91
C GLN A 199 -20.48 -26.09 -2.35
N PRO A 200 -21.27 -27.09 -2.78
CA PRO A 200 -20.77 -28.37 -3.29
C PRO A 200 -20.18 -28.22 -4.68
#